data_ce333ea60787e043fbe399b926d522c6
#
_entry.id   ce333ea60787e043fbe399b926d522c6
#
_cell.length_a   1.000
_cell.length_b   1.000
_cell.length_c   1.000
_cell.angle_alpha   90.00
_cell.angle_beta   90.00
_cell.angle_gamma   90.00
#
_symmetry.space_group_name_H-M   'P 1'
#
loop_
_entity.id
_entity.type
_entity.pdbx_description
1 polymer ?
#
loop_
_entity_poly.entity_id
_entity_poly.type
_entity_poly.pdbx_seq_one_letter_code
_entity_poly.pdbx_strand_id
1 'polypeptide(L)'
;GKSVADRDILTNAKATNTIIWGVKADTRLFGLMNIKTGKIEGFDVDMAKAITKQILGKKGNAQLVQVTSDTRVPMIKGGNLDAVIATMTITPERQKILDFSDVYFNAGQSLLVKKGSPIKSVKDLKKGTKVIGVQGSNSVDNVKKAAPDTTVLQLADYAQAFTALKSGQGDALTTDNGILYGMSEQDKNYIVTGGTFTKEPYGIAINKGQKPFVKAVNKAIKQLKQNGTYAKLIKKWFGDVPGFSLKEVE
;
A
#
# COMPACT_ATOMS: atom_id res chain seq x y z
N GLY A 1 17.59 0.72 29.71
CA GLY A 1 16.22 0.95 29.32
C GLY A 1 15.86 0.22 28.04
N LYS A 2 14.59 0.03 27.77
CA LYS A 2 14.12 -0.57 26.52
C LYS A 2 14.44 0.33 25.33
N SER A 3 14.84 -0.24 24.20
CA SER A 3 14.97 0.52 22.96
C SER A 3 13.60 1.07 22.55
N VAL A 4 13.58 2.06 21.65
CA VAL A 4 12.32 2.61 21.11
C VAL A 4 11.46 1.53 20.47
N ALA A 5 12.09 0.55 19.80
CA ALA A 5 11.40 -0.57 19.16
C ALA A 5 10.74 -1.55 20.15
N ASP A 6 11.22 -1.59 21.40
CA ASP A 6 10.73 -2.51 22.44
C ASP A 6 9.65 -1.89 23.35
N ARG A 7 9.30 -0.62 23.16
CA ARG A 7 8.25 0.04 23.95
C ARG A 7 6.89 -0.57 23.63
N ASP A 8 6.00 -0.60 24.64
CA ASP A 8 4.60 -0.93 24.40
C ASP A 8 3.93 0.23 23.65
N ILE A 9 3.62 -0.02 22.39
CA ILE A 9 3.11 1.02 21.48
C ILE A 9 1.78 1.57 21.97
N LEU A 10 0.85 0.71 22.39
CA LEU A 10 -0.47 1.17 22.82
C LEU A 10 -0.38 2.08 24.05
N THR A 11 0.40 1.69 25.06
CA THR A 11 0.63 2.49 26.25
C THR A 11 1.23 3.84 25.91
N ASN A 12 2.26 3.83 25.07
CA ASN A 12 2.94 5.05 24.61
C ASN A 12 2.01 5.95 23.79
N ALA A 13 1.22 5.37 22.91
CA ALA A 13 0.27 6.12 22.09
C ALA A 13 -0.78 6.82 22.96
N LYS A 14 -1.31 6.14 23.98
CA LYS A 14 -2.25 6.74 24.93
C LYS A 14 -1.62 7.86 25.75
N ALA A 15 -0.36 7.69 26.17
CA ALA A 15 0.37 8.71 26.93
C ALA A 15 0.67 9.94 26.11
N THR A 16 1.01 9.81 24.84
CA THR A 16 1.35 10.91 23.92
C THR A 16 0.18 11.43 23.11
N ASN A 17 -0.97 10.76 23.17
CA ASN A 17 -2.15 11.01 22.33
C ASN A 17 -1.82 11.00 20.83
N THR A 18 -0.85 10.19 20.42
CA THR A 18 -0.34 10.16 19.05
C THR A 18 0.00 8.72 18.64
N ILE A 19 -0.38 8.36 17.41
CA ILE A 19 0.10 7.17 16.72
C ILE A 19 0.90 7.64 15.51
N ILE A 20 2.12 7.12 15.35
CA ILE A 20 3.02 7.45 14.25
C ILE A 20 2.86 6.41 13.15
N TRP A 21 2.37 6.85 12.00
CA TRP A 21 2.04 6.01 10.86
C TRP A 21 3.00 6.20 9.70
N GLY A 22 3.54 5.11 9.18
CA GLY A 22 4.21 5.11 7.88
C GLY A 22 3.17 5.00 6.76
N VAL A 23 3.20 5.94 5.84
CA VAL A 23 2.28 5.99 4.68
C VAL A 23 3.08 6.31 3.42
N LYS A 24 2.57 5.86 2.27
CA LYS A 24 3.12 6.28 0.97
C LYS A 24 2.82 7.76 0.73
N ALA A 25 3.67 8.42 -0.06
CA ALA A 25 3.47 9.81 -0.46
C ALA A 25 3.53 9.99 -1.98
N ASP A 26 3.73 8.91 -2.72
CA ASP A 26 3.84 8.89 -4.19
C ASP A 26 2.78 7.99 -4.86
N THR A 27 1.81 7.50 -4.09
CA THR A 27 0.87 6.48 -4.56
C THR A 27 -0.55 7.04 -4.54
N ARG A 28 -0.99 7.58 -5.69
CA ARG A 28 -2.35 8.13 -5.84
C ARG A 28 -3.40 7.12 -5.44
N LEU A 29 -4.47 7.55 -4.81
CA LEU A 29 -5.57 6.82 -4.18
C LEU A 29 -5.25 6.30 -2.78
N PHE A 30 -4.01 5.97 -2.47
CA PHE A 30 -3.61 5.42 -1.16
C PHE A 30 -2.85 6.41 -0.29
N GLY A 31 -1.82 7.03 -0.83
CA GLY A 31 -1.04 8.06 -0.16
C GLY A 31 -0.26 8.87 -1.18
N LEU A 32 -0.67 10.12 -1.39
CA LEU A 32 -0.05 11.01 -2.36
C LEU A 32 0.12 12.42 -1.75
N MET A 33 1.34 12.95 -1.85
CA MET A 33 1.62 14.31 -1.42
C MET A 33 0.89 15.31 -2.34
N ASN A 34 0.05 16.15 -1.73
CA ASN A 34 -0.52 17.29 -2.42
C ASN A 34 0.50 18.43 -2.35
N ILE A 35 1.10 18.76 -3.49
CA ILE A 35 2.17 19.77 -3.55
C ILE A 35 1.70 21.19 -3.21
N LYS A 36 0.39 21.46 -3.37
CA LYS A 36 -0.18 22.77 -3.03
C LYS A 36 -0.36 22.96 -1.53
N THR A 37 -0.75 21.90 -0.82
CA THR A 37 -1.05 21.96 0.62
C THR A 37 0.06 21.38 1.51
N GLY A 38 0.98 20.59 0.92
CA GLY A 38 2.00 19.86 1.69
C GLY A 38 1.43 18.70 2.50
N LYS A 39 0.17 18.32 2.28
CA LYS A 39 -0.50 17.22 2.99
C LYS A 39 -0.50 15.95 2.16
N ILE A 40 -0.35 14.81 2.84
CA ILE A 40 -0.47 13.49 2.20
C ILE A 40 -1.94 13.08 2.27
N GLU A 41 -2.50 12.64 1.14
CA GLU A 41 -3.91 12.31 0.99
C GLU A 41 -4.08 10.93 0.35
N GLY A 42 -5.10 10.20 0.76
CA GLY A 42 -5.44 8.89 0.19
C GLY A 42 -6.22 8.02 1.16
N PHE A 43 -6.60 6.84 0.66
CA PHE A 43 -7.37 5.87 1.44
C PHE A 43 -6.59 5.38 2.67
N ASP A 44 -5.32 5.02 2.51
CA ASP A 44 -4.49 4.57 3.63
C ASP A 44 -4.33 5.68 4.68
N VAL A 45 -4.19 6.92 4.25
CA VAL A 45 -4.09 8.08 5.14
C VAL A 45 -5.40 8.30 5.91
N ASP A 46 -6.54 8.24 5.23
CA ASP A 46 -7.84 8.39 5.88
C ASP A 46 -8.12 7.25 6.86
N MET A 47 -7.72 6.01 6.51
CA MET A 47 -7.82 4.87 7.43
C MET A 47 -6.95 5.07 8.67
N ALA A 48 -5.71 5.51 8.50
CA ALA A 48 -4.81 5.81 9.63
C ALA A 48 -5.44 6.82 10.61
N LYS A 49 -5.98 7.89 10.07
CA LYS A 49 -6.67 8.93 10.86
C LYS A 49 -7.90 8.38 11.57
N ALA A 50 -8.72 7.61 10.88
CA ALA A 50 -9.94 7.02 11.45
C ALA A 50 -9.61 5.99 12.54
N ILE A 51 -8.62 5.14 12.33
CA ILE A 51 -8.17 4.16 13.32
C ILE A 51 -7.61 4.88 14.56
N THR A 52 -6.81 5.93 14.36
CA THR A 52 -6.26 6.72 15.48
C THR A 52 -7.38 7.28 16.36
N LYS A 53 -8.44 7.83 15.75
CA LYS A 53 -9.58 8.36 16.50
C LYS A 53 -10.37 7.27 17.23
N GLN A 54 -10.47 6.07 16.66
CA GLN A 54 -11.11 4.94 17.32
C GLN A 54 -10.33 4.49 18.57
N ILE A 55 -9.01 4.53 18.52
CA ILE A 55 -8.15 4.08 19.62
C ILE A 55 -7.98 5.17 20.68
N LEU A 56 -7.74 6.41 20.27
CA LEU A 56 -7.35 7.53 21.15
C LEU A 56 -8.47 8.53 21.40
N GLY A 57 -9.59 8.45 20.68
CA GLY A 57 -10.67 9.42 20.75
C GLY A 57 -10.54 10.56 19.74
N LYS A 58 -11.52 11.46 19.71
CA LYS A 58 -11.64 12.51 18.69
C LYS A 58 -10.42 13.40 18.57
N LYS A 59 -9.68 13.61 19.65
CA LYS A 59 -8.48 14.45 19.69
C LYS A 59 -7.19 13.67 19.42
N GLY A 60 -7.29 12.37 19.19
CA GLY A 60 -6.14 11.55 18.85
C GLY A 60 -5.45 12.05 17.60
N ASN A 61 -4.12 12.13 17.65
CA ASN A 61 -3.29 12.63 16.57
C ASN A 61 -2.67 11.48 15.77
N ALA A 62 -2.93 11.44 14.48
CA ALA A 62 -2.21 10.57 13.53
C ALA A 62 -1.04 11.36 12.96
N GLN A 63 0.18 11.05 13.39
CA GLN A 63 1.38 11.61 12.81
C GLN A 63 1.78 10.78 11.60
N LEU A 64 1.93 11.41 10.44
CA LEU A 64 2.25 10.73 9.20
C LEU A 64 3.74 10.88 8.88
N VAL A 65 4.37 9.77 8.53
CA VAL A 65 5.77 9.72 8.11
C VAL A 65 5.82 9.02 6.76
N GLN A 66 6.50 9.63 5.79
CA GLN A 66 6.63 9.07 4.46
C GLN A 66 7.47 7.80 4.46
N VAL A 67 6.97 6.76 3.81
CA VAL A 67 7.72 5.52 3.53
C VAL A 67 7.62 5.17 2.05
N THR A 68 8.52 4.32 1.61
CA THR A 68 8.43 3.61 0.33
C THR A 68 8.25 2.12 0.59
N SER A 69 8.01 1.35 -0.45
CA SER A 69 7.97 -0.11 -0.32
C SER A 69 9.27 -0.68 0.27
N ASP A 70 10.40 -0.05 -0.04
CA ASP A 70 11.73 -0.48 0.40
C ASP A 70 12.09 -0.02 1.82
N THR A 71 11.63 1.15 2.25
CA THR A 71 12.03 1.74 3.54
C THR A 71 11.15 1.36 4.72
N ARG A 72 9.92 0.89 4.47
CA ARG A 72 8.92 0.68 5.54
C ARG A 72 9.34 -0.35 6.58
N VAL A 73 9.92 -1.47 6.20
CA VAL A 73 10.33 -2.51 7.16
C VAL A 73 11.48 -2.02 8.05
N PRO A 74 12.59 -1.48 7.53
CA PRO A 74 13.64 -0.93 8.39
C PRO A 74 13.15 0.13 9.36
N MET A 75 12.22 0.97 8.95
CA MET A 75 11.68 2.04 9.80
C MET A 75 10.83 1.49 10.94
N ILE A 76 10.04 0.43 10.71
CA ILE A 76 9.33 -0.27 11.78
C ILE A 76 10.33 -0.88 12.76
N LYS A 77 11.31 -1.61 12.25
CA LYS A 77 12.31 -2.32 13.07
C LYS A 77 13.17 -1.35 13.89
N GLY A 78 13.45 -0.19 13.35
CA GLY A 78 14.20 0.87 14.04
C GLY A 78 13.40 1.64 15.09
N GLY A 79 12.09 1.40 15.20
CA GLY A 79 11.24 2.10 16.16
C GLY A 79 10.86 3.52 15.74
N ASN A 80 11.06 3.89 14.48
CA ASN A 80 10.69 5.21 13.96
C ASN A 80 9.19 5.37 13.75
N LEU A 81 8.47 4.25 13.62
CA LEU A 81 7.04 4.20 13.35
C LEU A 81 6.37 3.25 14.33
N ASP A 82 5.10 3.55 14.65
CA ASP A 82 4.25 2.64 15.42
C ASP A 82 3.58 1.60 14.52
N ALA A 83 3.20 2.00 13.33
CA ALA A 83 2.52 1.14 12.35
C ALA A 83 2.78 1.66 10.93
N VAL A 84 2.63 0.76 9.96
CA VAL A 84 2.66 1.09 8.54
C VAL A 84 1.36 0.68 7.88
N ILE A 85 0.72 1.63 7.23
CA ILE A 85 -0.43 1.41 6.34
C ILE A 85 -0.04 1.97 4.96
N ALA A 86 0.46 1.10 4.10
CA ALA A 86 1.15 1.54 2.88
C ALA A 86 1.06 0.48 1.77
N THR A 87 -0.17 0.09 1.41
CA THR A 87 -0.40 -0.91 0.34
C THR A 87 0.43 -2.18 0.55
N MET A 88 0.52 -2.66 1.79
CA MET A 88 1.44 -3.74 2.14
C MET A 88 0.75 -5.09 2.21
N THR A 89 1.07 -5.95 1.27
CA THR A 89 0.54 -7.32 1.24
C THR A 89 1.05 -8.13 2.42
N ILE A 90 0.16 -8.84 3.09
CA ILE A 90 0.51 -9.84 4.08
C ILE A 90 1.10 -11.05 3.38
N THR A 91 2.34 -11.38 3.68
CA THR A 91 3.03 -12.57 3.13
C THR A 91 3.64 -13.40 4.25
N PRO A 92 3.82 -14.73 4.03
CA PRO A 92 4.49 -15.57 5.03
C PRO A 92 5.89 -15.09 5.41
N GLU A 93 6.66 -14.58 4.44
CA GLU A 93 8.00 -14.05 4.69
C GLU A 93 7.97 -12.83 5.59
N ARG A 94 7.04 -11.89 5.32
CA ARG A 94 6.88 -10.70 6.15
C ARG A 94 6.37 -11.04 7.54
N GLN A 95 5.50 -12.04 7.67
CA GLN A 95 4.97 -12.50 8.97
C GLN A 95 6.04 -13.12 9.88
N LYS A 96 7.17 -13.53 9.33
CA LYS A 96 8.30 -14.01 10.14
C LYS A 96 8.93 -12.89 10.98
N ILE A 97 8.87 -11.66 10.50
CA ILE A 97 9.56 -10.52 11.11
C ILE A 97 8.63 -9.40 11.58
N LEU A 98 7.38 -9.41 11.15
CA LEU A 98 6.36 -8.41 11.50
C LEU A 98 5.07 -9.10 11.90
N ASP A 99 4.26 -8.41 12.70
CA ASP A 99 2.86 -8.74 12.88
C ASP A 99 2.02 -7.86 11.95
N PHE A 100 0.86 -8.36 11.57
CA PHE A 100 -0.09 -7.63 10.72
C PHE A 100 -1.45 -7.56 11.40
N SER A 101 -2.16 -6.49 11.10
CA SER A 101 -3.59 -6.41 11.39
C SER A 101 -4.36 -7.41 10.54
N ASP A 102 -5.65 -7.53 10.80
CA ASP A 102 -6.60 -8.13 9.87
C ASP A 102 -6.54 -7.40 8.53
N VAL A 103 -6.95 -8.08 7.46
CA VAL A 103 -7.01 -7.49 6.13
C VAL A 103 -7.95 -6.27 6.12
N TYR A 104 -7.45 -5.15 5.63
CA TYR A 104 -8.28 -3.95 5.47
C TYR A 104 -8.59 -3.61 4.00
N PHE A 105 -7.96 -4.28 3.05
CA PHE A 105 -8.19 -4.04 1.63
C PHE A 105 -7.66 -5.22 0.81
N ASN A 106 -8.46 -5.73 -0.12
CA ASN A 106 -8.05 -6.78 -1.03
C ASN A 106 -7.73 -6.21 -2.41
N ALA A 107 -6.48 -6.32 -2.81
CA ALA A 107 -5.98 -5.95 -4.12
C ALA A 107 -5.58 -7.19 -4.93
N GLY A 108 -5.04 -6.97 -6.11
CA GLY A 108 -4.47 -8.02 -6.95
C GLY A 108 -3.47 -7.41 -7.90
N GLN A 109 -2.40 -8.13 -8.22
CA GLN A 109 -1.37 -7.64 -9.12
C GLN A 109 -1.84 -7.69 -10.58
N SER A 110 -1.48 -6.64 -11.32
CA SER A 110 -1.87 -6.46 -12.72
C SER A 110 -0.75 -5.76 -13.50
N LEU A 111 -1.06 -5.27 -14.67
CA LEU A 111 -0.12 -4.57 -15.54
C LEU A 111 -0.65 -3.19 -15.93
N LEU A 112 0.26 -2.22 -16.05
CA LEU A 112 0.02 -0.92 -16.64
C LEU A 112 0.85 -0.82 -17.91
N VAL A 113 0.21 -0.46 -19.02
CA VAL A 113 0.85 -0.33 -20.33
C VAL A 113 0.39 0.95 -21.00
N LYS A 114 1.17 1.43 -21.97
CA LYS A 114 0.74 2.53 -22.82
C LYS A 114 -0.45 2.08 -23.68
N LYS A 115 -1.43 2.96 -23.89
CA LYS A 115 -2.52 2.71 -24.84
C LYS A 115 -1.99 2.24 -26.18
N GLY A 116 -2.57 1.18 -26.73
CA GLY A 116 -2.15 0.61 -28.00
C GLY A 116 -1.01 -0.41 -27.89
N SER A 117 -0.50 -0.68 -26.70
CA SER A 117 0.50 -1.72 -26.48
C SER A 117 -0.03 -3.09 -26.92
N PRO A 118 0.83 -3.95 -27.51
CA PRO A 118 0.45 -5.34 -27.80
C PRO A 118 0.34 -6.21 -26.55
N ILE A 119 0.86 -5.76 -25.41
CA ILE A 119 0.78 -6.50 -24.14
C ILE A 119 -0.63 -6.35 -23.58
N LYS A 120 -1.34 -7.48 -23.50
CA LYS A 120 -2.72 -7.54 -23.00
C LYS A 120 -2.84 -8.26 -21.65
N SER A 121 -1.86 -9.09 -21.29
CA SER A 121 -1.81 -9.83 -20.03
C SER A 121 -0.38 -10.23 -19.70
N VAL A 122 -0.20 -10.83 -18.54
CA VAL A 122 1.11 -11.35 -18.09
C VAL A 122 1.65 -12.42 -19.05
N LYS A 123 0.77 -13.09 -19.82
CA LYS A 123 1.16 -14.08 -20.83
C LYS A 123 1.93 -13.47 -21.99
N ASP A 124 1.80 -12.17 -22.22
CA ASP A 124 2.51 -11.45 -23.28
C ASP A 124 3.89 -10.94 -22.86
N LEU A 125 4.27 -11.15 -21.61
CA LEU A 125 5.59 -10.80 -21.08
C LEU A 125 6.59 -11.92 -21.43
N LYS A 126 7.05 -11.91 -22.66
CA LYS A 126 7.92 -12.94 -23.26
C LYS A 126 9.39 -12.49 -23.22
N LYS A 127 10.28 -13.35 -23.72
CA LYS A 127 11.67 -13.01 -23.96
C LYS A 127 11.76 -11.76 -24.84
N GLY A 128 12.60 -10.81 -24.42
CA GLY A 128 12.75 -9.51 -25.12
C GLY A 128 11.85 -8.43 -24.56
N THR A 129 10.89 -8.74 -23.69
CA THR A 129 10.10 -7.72 -22.98
C THR A 129 10.80 -7.30 -21.70
N LYS A 130 10.55 -6.06 -21.27
CA LYS A 130 11.05 -5.53 -20.01
C LYS A 130 9.88 -4.99 -19.20
N VAL A 131 9.72 -5.49 -17.98
CA VAL A 131 8.70 -5.03 -17.05
C VAL A 131 9.35 -4.27 -15.90
N ILE A 132 8.72 -3.17 -15.50
CA ILE A 132 9.16 -2.33 -14.39
C ILE A 132 8.45 -2.76 -13.12
N GLY A 133 9.20 -2.89 -12.03
CA GLY A 133 8.69 -3.17 -10.68
C GLY A 133 9.39 -2.29 -9.65
N VAL A 134 8.91 -2.32 -8.42
CA VAL A 134 9.42 -1.49 -7.33
C VAL A 134 10.09 -2.34 -6.27
N GLN A 135 11.28 -1.94 -5.88
CA GLN A 135 12.07 -2.58 -4.81
C GLN A 135 11.27 -2.64 -3.51
N GLY A 136 11.37 -3.75 -2.79
CA GLY A 136 10.67 -3.93 -1.53
C GLY A 136 9.21 -4.32 -1.65
N SER A 137 8.64 -4.34 -2.86
CA SER A 137 7.33 -4.92 -3.14
C SER A 137 7.46 -6.42 -3.42
N ASN A 138 6.40 -7.18 -3.15
CA ASN A 138 6.38 -8.59 -3.54
C ASN A 138 6.01 -8.77 -5.03
N SER A 139 5.69 -7.69 -5.73
CA SER A 139 5.31 -7.71 -7.15
C SER A 139 6.45 -8.16 -8.05
N VAL A 140 7.69 -7.87 -7.68
CA VAL A 140 8.87 -8.28 -8.45
C VAL A 140 9.01 -9.80 -8.48
N ASP A 141 8.95 -10.45 -7.32
CA ASP A 141 9.01 -11.92 -7.26
C ASP A 141 7.82 -12.57 -7.94
N ASN A 142 6.63 -11.98 -7.79
CA ASN A 142 5.42 -12.50 -8.42
C ASN A 142 5.51 -12.49 -9.94
N VAL A 143 5.99 -11.39 -10.55
CA VAL A 143 6.10 -11.33 -12.01
C VAL A 143 7.21 -12.24 -12.53
N LYS A 144 8.30 -12.41 -11.79
CA LYS A 144 9.34 -13.38 -12.16
C LYS A 144 8.83 -14.81 -12.21
N LYS A 145 7.90 -15.17 -11.33
CA LYS A 145 7.24 -16.48 -11.33
C LYS A 145 6.22 -16.62 -12.48
N ALA A 146 5.43 -15.57 -12.72
CA ALA A 146 4.38 -15.59 -13.73
C ALA A 146 4.92 -15.45 -15.15
N ALA A 147 6.04 -14.75 -15.33
CA ALA A 147 6.67 -14.48 -16.62
C ALA A 147 8.20 -14.60 -16.50
N PRO A 148 8.73 -15.84 -16.38
CA PRO A 148 10.15 -16.04 -16.10
C PRO A 148 11.10 -15.56 -17.21
N ASP A 149 10.60 -15.39 -18.42
CA ASP A 149 11.43 -14.98 -19.58
C ASP A 149 11.53 -13.45 -19.74
N THR A 150 10.72 -12.67 -19.02
CA THR A 150 10.80 -11.22 -19.09
C THR A 150 11.96 -10.68 -18.24
N THR A 151 12.52 -9.56 -18.68
CA THR A 151 13.52 -8.83 -17.89
C THR A 151 12.81 -7.89 -16.93
N VAL A 152 13.21 -7.86 -15.66
CA VAL A 152 12.61 -6.99 -14.64
C VAL A 152 13.57 -5.85 -14.33
N LEU A 153 13.10 -4.61 -14.56
CA LEU A 153 13.79 -3.39 -14.14
C LEU A 153 13.19 -2.93 -12.81
N GLN A 154 14.00 -2.85 -11.76
CA GLN A 154 13.54 -2.44 -10.45
C GLN A 154 13.90 -0.98 -10.16
N LEU A 155 12.91 -0.18 -9.78
CA LEU A 155 13.08 1.21 -9.38
C LEU A 155 12.87 1.34 -7.86
N ALA A 156 13.33 2.45 -7.28
CA ALA A 156 13.32 2.65 -5.84
C ALA A 156 11.92 2.91 -5.26
N ASP A 157 11.03 3.53 -6.05
CA ASP A 157 9.68 3.89 -5.62
C ASP A 157 8.72 3.98 -6.80
N TYR A 158 7.44 4.21 -6.53
CA TYR A 158 6.40 4.25 -7.56
C TYR A 158 6.49 5.49 -8.44
N ALA A 159 6.95 6.62 -7.91
CA ALA A 159 7.14 7.83 -8.72
C ALA A 159 8.21 7.59 -9.80
N GLN A 160 9.34 7.01 -9.43
CA GLN A 160 10.41 6.66 -10.37
C GLN A 160 9.96 5.58 -11.36
N ALA A 161 9.21 4.58 -10.89
CA ALA A 161 8.70 3.50 -11.74
C ALA A 161 7.78 4.04 -12.84
N PHE A 162 6.85 4.93 -12.49
CA PHE A 162 5.94 5.51 -13.48
C PHE A 162 6.69 6.42 -14.46
N THR A 163 7.63 7.23 -13.98
CA THR A 163 8.49 8.03 -14.84
C THR A 163 9.27 7.16 -15.83
N ALA A 164 9.81 6.04 -15.37
CA ALA A 164 10.54 5.09 -16.22
C ALA A 164 9.64 4.50 -17.31
N LEU A 165 8.40 4.13 -16.98
CA LEU A 165 7.44 3.65 -17.98
C LEU A 165 7.14 4.73 -19.02
N LYS A 166 6.88 5.95 -18.58
CA LYS A 166 6.55 7.07 -19.46
C LYS A 166 7.72 7.46 -20.39
N SER A 167 8.95 7.26 -19.93
CA SER A 167 10.14 7.52 -20.75
C SER A 167 10.58 6.33 -21.61
N GLY A 168 9.80 5.26 -21.65
CA GLY A 168 10.06 4.12 -22.52
C GLY A 168 11.12 3.15 -22.02
N GLN A 169 11.45 3.16 -20.73
CA GLN A 169 12.44 2.25 -20.16
C GLN A 169 11.93 0.82 -19.93
N GLY A 170 10.64 0.60 -20.09
CA GLY A 170 10.02 -0.71 -20.01
C GLY A 170 8.74 -0.78 -20.81
N ASP A 171 8.31 -1.99 -21.14
CA ASP A 171 7.11 -2.25 -21.92
C ASP A 171 5.83 -2.26 -21.07
N ALA A 172 5.97 -2.53 -19.80
CA ALA A 172 4.89 -2.56 -18.82
C ALA A 172 5.43 -2.23 -17.43
N LEU A 173 4.53 -1.80 -16.55
CA LEU A 173 4.79 -1.68 -15.12
C LEU A 173 3.86 -2.64 -14.40
N THR A 174 4.37 -3.36 -13.41
CA THR A 174 3.58 -4.32 -12.64
C THR A 174 3.57 -3.99 -11.16
N THR A 175 2.40 -3.92 -10.61
CA THR A 175 2.11 -3.84 -9.18
C THR A 175 0.61 -4.07 -8.98
N ASP A 176 0.09 -3.72 -7.82
CA ASP A 176 -1.32 -3.95 -7.50
C ASP A 176 -2.24 -3.03 -8.29
N ASN A 177 -3.40 -3.56 -8.64
CA ASN A 177 -4.36 -2.89 -9.53
C ASN A 177 -4.79 -1.51 -9.05
N GLY A 178 -5.03 -1.32 -7.75
CA GLY A 178 -5.42 -0.01 -7.20
C GLY A 178 -4.33 1.04 -7.41
N ILE A 179 -3.06 0.66 -7.24
CA ILE A 179 -1.92 1.54 -7.49
C ILE A 179 -1.86 1.91 -8.98
N LEU A 180 -2.05 0.93 -9.85
CA LEU A 180 -2.02 1.13 -11.30
C LEU A 180 -3.18 2.02 -11.77
N TYR A 181 -4.38 1.86 -11.22
CA TYR A 181 -5.49 2.76 -11.53
C TYR A 181 -5.21 4.20 -11.10
N GLY A 182 -4.52 4.40 -9.98
CA GLY A 182 -4.06 5.72 -9.57
C GLY A 182 -3.11 6.35 -10.58
N MET A 183 -2.18 5.58 -11.12
CA MET A 183 -1.28 6.04 -12.18
C MET A 183 -2.05 6.36 -13.46
N SER A 184 -2.99 5.52 -13.85
CA SER A 184 -3.85 5.75 -15.02
C SER A 184 -4.68 7.03 -14.88
N GLU A 185 -5.12 7.39 -13.68
CA GLU A 185 -5.79 8.67 -13.42
C GLU A 185 -4.84 9.86 -13.61
N GLN A 186 -3.57 9.71 -13.28
CA GLN A 186 -2.56 10.76 -13.46
C GLN A 186 -2.20 10.98 -14.92
N ASP A 187 -2.21 9.91 -15.73
CA ASP A 187 -1.94 9.97 -17.16
C ASP A 187 -2.77 8.91 -17.89
N LYS A 188 -3.84 9.34 -18.55
CA LYS A 188 -4.80 8.47 -19.23
C LYS A 188 -4.27 7.82 -20.50
N ASN A 189 -3.05 8.13 -20.93
CA ASN A 189 -2.38 7.41 -22.01
C ASN A 189 -1.88 6.04 -21.55
N TYR A 190 -1.96 5.74 -20.25
CA TYR A 190 -1.57 4.46 -19.65
C TYR A 190 -2.78 3.77 -19.07
N ILE A 191 -2.95 2.49 -19.36
CA ILE A 191 -4.12 1.71 -19.01
C ILE A 191 -3.74 0.46 -18.23
N VAL A 192 -4.62 0.08 -17.30
CA VAL A 192 -4.53 -1.19 -16.59
C VAL A 192 -5.08 -2.29 -17.49
N THR A 193 -4.36 -3.38 -17.64
CA THR A 193 -4.73 -4.46 -18.55
C THR A 193 -4.46 -5.85 -17.97
N GLY A 194 -5.20 -6.83 -18.49
CA GLY A 194 -4.93 -8.24 -18.23
C GLY A 194 -5.57 -8.82 -16.97
N GLY A 195 -6.41 -8.05 -16.29
CA GLY A 195 -6.98 -8.49 -15.02
C GLY A 195 -5.93 -8.65 -13.93
N THR A 196 -6.25 -9.36 -12.86
CA THR A 196 -5.31 -9.65 -11.77
C THR A 196 -4.81 -11.09 -11.87
N PHE A 197 -3.52 -11.30 -11.64
CA PHE A 197 -2.91 -12.63 -11.67
C PHE A 197 -2.43 -13.11 -10.30
N THR A 198 -2.59 -12.28 -9.26
CA THR A 198 -2.37 -12.65 -7.86
C THR A 198 -3.48 -12.08 -6.99
N LYS A 199 -3.53 -12.52 -5.72
CA LYS A 199 -4.32 -11.89 -4.66
C LYS A 199 -3.37 -11.17 -3.71
N GLU A 200 -3.67 -9.92 -3.40
CA GLU A 200 -2.82 -9.07 -2.57
C GLU A 200 -3.63 -8.51 -1.39
N PRO A 201 -3.77 -9.30 -0.29
CA PRO A 201 -4.46 -8.80 0.90
C PRO A 201 -3.56 -7.84 1.66
N TYR A 202 -4.02 -6.60 1.85
CA TYR A 202 -3.28 -5.58 2.59
C TYR A 202 -3.56 -5.67 4.08
N GLY A 203 -2.50 -5.57 4.85
CA GLY A 203 -2.56 -5.44 6.31
C GLY A 203 -1.76 -4.25 6.79
N ILE A 204 -2.07 -3.82 8.01
CA ILE A 204 -1.29 -2.82 8.72
C ILE A 204 -0.14 -3.54 9.41
N ALA A 205 1.10 -3.15 9.09
CA ALA A 205 2.29 -3.80 9.63
C ALA A 205 2.71 -3.14 10.95
N ILE A 206 3.02 -3.97 11.92
CA ILE A 206 3.38 -3.58 13.28
C ILE A 206 4.57 -4.45 13.70
N ASN A 207 5.48 -3.90 14.50
CA ASN A 207 6.62 -4.69 14.99
C ASN A 207 6.14 -5.87 15.86
N LYS A 208 6.86 -6.96 15.81
CA LYS A 208 6.55 -8.14 16.64
C LYS A 208 6.58 -7.80 18.13
N GLY A 209 5.74 -8.48 18.89
CA GLY A 209 5.67 -8.30 20.32
C GLY A 209 4.71 -7.20 20.78
N GLN A 210 3.93 -6.61 19.86
CA GLN A 210 3.00 -5.52 20.17
C GLN A 210 1.53 -6.01 20.11
N LYS A 211 1.25 -7.16 20.73
CA LYS A 211 -0.09 -7.79 20.70
C LYS A 211 -1.22 -6.86 21.16
N PRO A 212 -1.09 -6.08 22.24
CA PRO A 212 -2.15 -5.16 22.64
C PRO A 212 -2.45 -4.12 21.57
N PHE A 213 -1.44 -3.62 20.88
CA PHE A 213 -1.62 -2.65 19.80
C PHE A 213 -2.26 -3.28 18.56
N VAL A 214 -1.82 -4.47 18.16
CA VAL A 214 -2.44 -5.22 17.06
C VAL A 214 -3.92 -5.45 17.34
N LYS A 215 -4.26 -5.86 18.57
CA LYS A 215 -5.65 -6.08 18.99
C LYS A 215 -6.48 -4.80 18.93
N ALA A 216 -5.91 -3.67 19.35
CA ALA A 216 -6.59 -2.37 19.30
C ALA A 216 -6.83 -1.92 17.83
N VAL A 217 -5.85 -2.12 16.96
CA VAL A 217 -5.97 -1.82 15.52
C VAL A 217 -7.06 -2.70 14.87
N ASN A 218 -7.06 -4.00 15.15
CA ASN A 218 -8.08 -4.92 14.63
C ASN A 218 -9.49 -4.53 15.08
N LYS A 219 -9.64 -4.18 16.36
CA LYS A 219 -10.92 -3.70 16.90
C LYS A 219 -11.37 -2.43 16.19
N ALA A 220 -10.44 -1.49 15.95
CA ALA A 220 -10.74 -0.25 15.24
C ALA A 220 -11.21 -0.51 13.81
N ILE A 221 -10.52 -1.38 13.06
CA ILE A 221 -10.92 -1.76 11.70
C ILE A 221 -12.35 -2.32 11.70
N LYS A 222 -12.64 -3.23 12.62
CA LYS A 222 -13.96 -3.84 12.75
C LYS A 222 -15.03 -2.79 13.04
N GLN A 223 -14.77 -1.86 13.96
CA GLN A 223 -15.69 -0.77 14.29
C GLN A 223 -15.94 0.14 13.11
N LEU A 224 -14.92 0.49 12.33
CA LEU A 224 -15.08 1.33 11.14
C LEU A 224 -15.88 0.64 10.05
N LYS A 225 -15.77 -0.68 9.91
CA LYS A 225 -16.61 -1.46 9.01
C LYS A 225 -18.06 -1.48 9.49
N GLN A 226 -18.29 -1.66 10.78
CA GLN A 226 -19.63 -1.72 11.36
C GLN A 226 -20.37 -0.38 11.34
N ASN A 227 -19.67 0.73 11.55
CA ASN A 227 -20.30 2.06 11.63
C ASN A 227 -20.43 2.79 10.28
N GLY A 228 -20.02 2.13 9.18
CA GLY A 228 -20.14 2.69 7.84
C GLY A 228 -19.00 3.60 7.40
N THR A 229 -18.05 3.92 8.26
CA THR A 229 -16.91 4.79 7.91
C THR A 229 -16.05 4.13 6.82
N TYR A 230 -15.74 2.85 6.96
CA TYR A 230 -14.97 2.10 5.96
C TYR A 230 -15.65 2.17 4.58
N ALA A 231 -16.93 1.89 4.51
CA ALA A 231 -17.70 1.95 3.25
C ALA A 231 -17.66 3.35 2.61
N LYS A 232 -17.76 4.41 3.41
CA LYS A 232 -17.64 5.79 2.92
C LYS A 232 -16.27 6.08 2.35
N LEU A 233 -15.21 5.58 2.98
CA LEU A 233 -13.83 5.79 2.50
C LEU A 233 -13.57 5.02 1.20
N ILE A 234 -14.08 3.81 1.07
CA ILE A 234 -14.02 3.06 -0.20
C ILE A 234 -14.74 3.85 -1.31
N LYS A 235 -15.93 4.34 -1.05
CA LYS A 235 -16.68 5.14 -2.03
C LYS A 235 -15.93 6.43 -2.40
N LYS A 236 -15.35 7.11 -1.41
CA LYS A 236 -14.60 8.35 -1.63
C LYS A 236 -13.43 8.17 -2.59
N TRP A 237 -12.64 7.11 -2.41
CA TRP A 237 -11.40 6.91 -3.15
C TRP A 237 -11.55 6.01 -4.37
N PHE A 238 -12.48 5.06 -4.34
CA PHE A 238 -12.61 4.03 -5.38
C PHE A 238 -13.99 3.96 -6.03
N GLY A 239 -14.89 4.86 -5.67
CA GLY A 239 -16.28 4.83 -6.19
C GLY A 239 -16.40 4.88 -7.70
N ASP A 240 -15.44 5.54 -8.36
CA ASP A 240 -15.41 5.67 -9.82
C ASP A 240 -14.39 4.72 -10.48
N VAL A 241 -13.77 3.81 -9.72
CA VAL A 241 -12.78 2.87 -10.24
C VAL A 241 -13.44 1.50 -10.42
N PRO A 242 -13.45 0.96 -11.65
CA PRO A 242 -14.05 -0.37 -11.90
C PRO A 242 -13.33 -1.47 -11.11
N GLY A 243 -14.09 -2.42 -10.54
CA GLY A 243 -13.52 -3.55 -9.80
C GLY A 243 -13.18 -3.28 -8.34
N PHE A 244 -13.59 -2.13 -7.80
CA PHE A 244 -13.31 -1.74 -6.41
C PHE A 244 -14.57 -1.46 -5.60
N SER A 245 -15.62 -2.27 -5.79
CA SER A 245 -16.79 -2.20 -4.92
C SER A 245 -16.41 -2.64 -3.50
N LEU A 246 -17.22 -2.22 -2.52
CA LEU A 246 -17.02 -2.61 -1.12
C LEU A 246 -16.87 -4.13 -0.98
N LYS A 247 -17.72 -4.90 -1.64
CA LYS A 247 -17.71 -6.37 -1.60
C LYS A 247 -16.39 -6.95 -2.14
N GLU A 248 -15.81 -6.31 -3.15
CA GLU A 248 -14.58 -6.80 -3.78
C GLU A 248 -13.32 -6.52 -2.96
N VAL A 249 -13.27 -5.39 -2.25
CA VAL A 249 -12.08 -4.94 -1.53
C VAL A 249 -12.10 -5.22 -0.03
N GLU A 250 -13.26 -5.49 0.51
CA GLU A 250 -13.48 -5.71 1.94
C GLU A 250 -12.76 -6.94 2.51
#